data_12c886a6f4a15cb0511c9b0c31dd20cf
#
_entry.id   12c886a6f4a15cb0511c9b0c31dd20cf
#
_cell.length_a   1.000
_cell.length_b   1.000
_cell.length_c   1.000
_cell.angle_alpha   90.00
_cell.angle_beta   90.00
_cell.angle_gamma   90.00
#
_symmetry.space_group_name_H-M   'P 1'
#
loop_
_entity.id
_entity.type
_entity.pdbx_description
1 polymer ?
#
loop_
_entity_poly.entity_id
_entity_poly.type
_entity_poly.pdbx_seq_one_letter_code
_entity_poly.pdbx_strand_id
1 'polypeptide(L)'
;MVKAAAVVTHRRAQDTAAAIGELLTVARRAGVTLHLARDEAEKHALTAADGVAVAPELPTDVDLCFALGGDGTILTALRRYAGTGVPVFGVNYGEVGFLATIDPNGLAADFARAFAGEFDTISLPTISVGRPEGNWSALNDVSVHRKAGLRVADLAYALAGEEIGRVRCDGLVVATPQASTGPPLARL
;
A
#
# COMPACT_ATOMS: atom_id res chain seq x y z
N MET A 1 0.05 -12.63 -18.42
CA MET A 1 0.39 -13.77 -17.54
C MET A 1 1.55 -13.31 -16.66
N VAL A 2 1.38 -13.32 -15.35
CA VAL A 2 2.36 -12.89 -14.35
C VAL A 2 3.55 -13.86 -14.33
N LYS A 3 4.79 -13.35 -14.30
CA LYS A 3 6.03 -14.13 -14.20
C LYS A 3 6.77 -13.85 -12.90
N ALA A 4 6.69 -12.61 -12.42
CA ALA A 4 7.35 -12.17 -11.21
C ALA A 4 6.36 -11.38 -10.33
N ALA A 5 6.29 -11.73 -9.05
CA ALA A 5 5.45 -11.03 -8.10
C ALA A 5 6.21 -10.71 -6.81
N ALA A 6 6.04 -9.49 -6.30
CA ALA A 6 6.57 -9.11 -4.99
C ALA A 6 5.60 -9.50 -3.88
N VAL A 7 6.12 -9.71 -2.67
CA VAL A 7 5.31 -10.05 -1.50
C VAL A 7 5.66 -9.14 -0.33
N VAL A 8 4.63 -8.54 0.25
CA VAL A 8 4.70 -7.75 1.50
C VAL A 8 3.69 -8.32 2.47
N THR A 9 4.08 -8.63 3.70
CA THR A 9 3.15 -9.23 4.67
C THR A 9 3.04 -8.39 5.95
N HIS A 10 2.04 -8.69 6.76
CA HIS A 10 1.89 -8.09 8.08
C HIS A 10 3.14 -8.34 8.94
N ARG A 11 3.48 -7.36 9.80
CA ARG A 11 4.67 -7.46 10.68
C ARG A 11 4.70 -8.69 11.59
N ARG A 12 3.54 -9.25 11.95
CA ARG A 12 3.42 -10.52 12.69
C ARG A 12 3.28 -11.66 11.71
N ALA A 13 4.33 -12.48 11.56
CA ALA A 13 4.36 -13.59 10.61
C ALA A 13 3.22 -14.58 10.79
N GLN A 14 2.85 -14.86 12.04
CA GLN A 14 1.79 -15.81 12.38
C GLN A 14 0.44 -15.48 11.76
N ASP A 15 0.14 -14.18 11.58
CA ASP A 15 -1.15 -13.73 11.05
C ASP A 15 -1.29 -14.03 9.54
N THR A 16 -0.17 -14.24 8.83
CA THR A 16 -0.13 -14.43 7.38
C THR A 16 0.57 -15.73 6.95
N ALA A 17 1.00 -16.57 7.91
CA ALA A 17 1.76 -17.78 7.62
C ALA A 17 1.02 -18.76 6.70
N ALA A 18 -0.28 -18.95 6.90
CA ALA A 18 -1.11 -19.81 6.06
C ALA A 18 -1.19 -19.29 4.62
N ALA A 19 -1.44 -17.97 4.47
CA ALA A 19 -1.56 -17.35 3.16
C ALA A 19 -0.26 -17.38 2.36
N ILE A 20 0.87 -17.13 3.01
CA ILE A 20 2.16 -17.17 2.30
C ILE A 20 2.48 -18.62 1.87
N GLY A 21 2.10 -19.62 2.67
CA GLY A 21 2.22 -21.04 2.30
C GLY A 21 1.37 -21.40 1.08
N GLU A 22 0.14 -20.92 1.02
CA GLU A 22 -0.73 -21.09 -0.17
C GLU A 22 -0.18 -20.34 -1.37
N LEU A 23 0.22 -19.07 -1.21
CA LEU A 23 0.79 -18.27 -2.27
C LEU A 23 2.02 -18.94 -2.90
N LEU A 24 2.95 -19.45 -2.07
CA LEU A 24 4.11 -20.21 -2.52
C LEU A 24 3.72 -21.46 -3.32
N THR A 25 2.70 -22.19 -2.86
CA THR A 25 2.23 -23.39 -3.53
C THR A 25 1.65 -23.09 -4.90
N VAL A 26 0.80 -22.05 -4.99
CA VAL A 26 0.16 -21.65 -6.25
C VAL A 26 1.20 -21.04 -7.20
N ALA A 27 2.12 -20.21 -6.70
CA ALA A 27 3.18 -19.59 -7.49
C ALA A 27 4.08 -20.65 -8.17
N ARG A 28 4.49 -21.69 -7.43
CA ARG A 28 5.26 -22.82 -7.99
C ARG A 28 4.52 -23.52 -9.13
N ARG A 29 3.23 -23.77 -8.95
CA ARG A 29 2.39 -24.40 -9.99
C ARG A 29 2.23 -23.53 -11.22
N ALA A 30 2.17 -22.21 -11.02
CA ALA A 30 2.04 -21.22 -12.10
C ALA A 30 3.37 -20.85 -12.76
N GLY A 31 4.51 -21.31 -12.22
CA GLY A 31 5.86 -20.93 -12.70
C GLY A 31 6.20 -19.48 -12.43
N VAL A 32 5.64 -18.88 -11.37
CA VAL A 32 5.86 -17.49 -10.96
C VAL A 32 6.96 -17.40 -9.93
N THR A 33 7.89 -16.48 -10.09
CA THR A 33 8.90 -16.16 -9.08
C THR A 33 8.34 -15.14 -8.08
N LEU A 34 8.37 -15.50 -6.78
CA LEU A 34 8.03 -14.59 -5.70
C LEU A 34 9.28 -13.86 -5.19
N HIS A 35 9.25 -12.54 -5.20
CA HIS A 35 10.31 -11.68 -4.70
C HIS A 35 9.97 -11.21 -3.28
N LEU A 36 10.86 -11.48 -2.34
CA LEU A 36 10.78 -11.02 -0.95
C LEU A 36 11.97 -10.14 -0.63
N ALA A 37 11.74 -9.08 0.13
CA ALA A 37 12.83 -8.37 0.79
C ALA A 37 13.44 -9.28 1.87
N ARG A 38 14.70 -9.03 2.24
CA ARG A 38 15.44 -9.90 3.18
C ARG A 38 14.72 -10.02 4.53
N ASP A 39 14.30 -8.92 5.10
CA ASP A 39 13.56 -8.87 6.36
C ASP A 39 12.22 -9.62 6.29
N GLU A 40 11.56 -9.56 5.13
CA GLU A 40 10.33 -10.29 4.86
C GLU A 40 10.58 -11.80 4.79
N ALA A 41 11.64 -12.21 4.11
CA ALA A 41 12.03 -13.62 4.01
C ALA A 41 12.44 -14.19 5.38
N GLU A 42 13.26 -13.46 6.16
CA GLU A 42 13.68 -13.82 7.51
C GLU A 42 12.47 -13.99 8.45
N LYS A 43 11.52 -13.07 8.39
CA LYS A 43 10.28 -13.10 9.18
C LYS A 43 9.48 -14.40 8.99
N HIS A 44 9.48 -14.95 7.79
CA HIS A 44 8.76 -16.18 7.45
C HIS A 44 9.66 -17.43 7.37
N ALA A 45 10.93 -17.32 7.79
CA ALA A 45 11.94 -18.37 7.68
C ALA A 45 12.08 -18.94 6.24
N LEU A 46 11.94 -18.05 5.24
CA LEU A 46 12.09 -18.39 3.82
C LEU A 46 13.52 -18.09 3.36
N THR A 47 14.00 -18.95 2.47
CA THR A 47 15.31 -18.79 1.81
C THR A 47 15.12 -18.76 0.31
N ALA A 48 16.09 -18.20 -0.40
CA ALA A 48 16.11 -18.27 -1.85
C ALA A 48 16.14 -19.74 -2.29
N ALA A 49 15.13 -20.13 -3.06
CA ALA A 49 14.93 -21.49 -3.56
C ALA A 49 14.05 -21.43 -4.82
N ASP A 50 13.75 -22.57 -5.42
CA ASP A 50 12.91 -22.65 -6.63
C ASP A 50 11.59 -21.88 -6.46
N GLY A 51 11.45 -20.82 -7.26
CA GLY A 51 10.29 -19.92 -7.24
C GLY A 51 10.33 -18.83 -6.16
N VAL A 52 11.42 -18.70 -5.37
CA VAL A 52 11.60 -17.64 -4.38
C VAL A 52 12.91 -16.92 -4.61
N ALA A 53 12.86 -15.61 -4.79
CA ALA A 53 14.00 -14.72 -4.88
C ALA A 53 14.04 -13.79 -3.66
N VAL A 54 15.19 -13.71 -3.00
CA VAL A 54 15.40 -12.85 -1.82
C VAL A 54 16.43 -11.79 -2.17
N ALA A 55 16.09 -10.51 -1.95
CA ALA A 55 16.95 -9.37 -2.21
C ALA A 55 16.97 -8.41 -1.00
N PRO A 56 17.95 -7.50 -0.89
CA PRO A 56 17.95 -6.48 0.17
C PRO A 56 16.65 -5.65 0.17
N GLU A 57 16.14 -5.33 -1.02
CA GLU A 57 14.89 -4.60 -1.23
C GLU A 57 14.07 -5.27 -2.33
N LEU A 58 12.75 -5.01 -2.32
CA LEU A 58 11.86 -5.48 -3.39
C LEU A 58 12.19 -4.79 -4.72
N PRO A 59 12.24 -5.54 -5.83
CA PRO A 59 12.39 -4.95 -7.16
C PRO A 59 11.15 -4.12 -7.53
N THR A 60 11.34 -3.14 -8.41
CA THR A 60 10.25 -2.29 -8.94
C THR A 60 9.71 -2.77 -10.28
N ASP A 61 10.37 -3.73 -10.90
CA ASP A 61 10.09 -4.31 -12.22
C ASP A 61 9.41 -5.69 -12.12
N VAL A 62 8.40 -5.79 -11.27
CA VAL A 62 7.56 -6.99 -11.14
C VAL A 62 6.19 -6.78 -11.80
N ASP A 63 5.51 -7.87 -12.12
CA ASP A 63 4.19 -7.81 -12.76
C ASP A 63 3.05 -7.54 -11.76
N LEU A 64 3.24 -7.89 -10.47
CA LEU A 64 2.22 -7.82 -9.43
C LEU A 64 2.88 -7.73 -8.05
N CYS A 65 2.23 -7.08 -7.09
CA CYS A 65 2.60 -7.11 -5.68
C CYS A 65 1.47 -7.66 -4.83
N PHE A 66 1.72 -8.71 -4.06
CA PHE A 66 0.80 -9.20 -3.03
C PHE A 66 1.06 -8.50 -1.71
N ALA A 67 0.02 -7.93 -1.12
CA ALA A 67 0.03 -7.33 0.21
C ALA A 67 -0.87 -8.16 1.13
N LEU A 68 -0.27 -9.00 1.98
CA LEU A 68 -0.98 -9.90 2.89
C LEU A 68 -1.00 -9.28 4.28
N GLY A 69 -2.13 -8.68 4.68
CA GLY A 69 -2.24 -8.00 5.97
C GLY A 69 -3.39 -7.00 6.01
N GLY A 70 -3.43 -6.11 7.00
CA GLY A 70 -4.40 -5.03 7.07
C GLY A 70 -4.03 -3.83 6.19
N ASP A 71 -4.85 -2.76 6.28
CA ASP A 71 -4.69 -1.52 5.50
C ASP A 71 -3.27 -0.94 5.55
N GLY A 72 -2.59 -1.01 6.70
CA GLY A 72 -1.20 -0.53 6.83
C GLY A 72 -0.21 -1.30 5.95
N THR A 73 -0.40 -2.61 5.78
CA THR A 73 0.43 -3.45 4.89
C THR A 73 0.15 -3.10 3.43
N ILE A 74 -1.13 -2.96 3.08
CA ILE A 74 -1.56 -2.59 1.73
C ILE A 74 -1.02 -1.19 1.38
N LEU A 75 -1.13 -0.21 2.28
CA LEU A 75 -0.56 1.12 2.09
C LEU A 75 0.97 1.10 1.90
N THR A 76 1.68 0.22 2.61
CA THR A 76 3.13 0.05 2.43
C THR A 76 3.46 -0.44 1.03
N ALA A 77 2.74 -1.45 0.54
CA ALA A 77 2.90 -1.95 -0.83
C ALA A 77 2.54 -0.89 -1.88
N LEU A 78 1.40 -0.20 -1.72
CA LEU A 78 0.98 0.87 -2.62
C LEU A 78 2.00 2.02 -2.69
N ARG A 79 2.60 2.41 -1.55
CA ARG A 79 3.67 3.44 -1.53
C ARG A 79 4.92 2.96 -2.26
N ARG A 80 5.31 1.71 -2.08
CA ARG A 80 6.48 1.13 -2.75
C ARG A 80 6.34 1.14 -4.26
N TYR A 81 5.13 0.85 -4.76
CA TYR A 81 4.86 0.74 -6.19
C TYR A 81 4.15 1.96 -6.79
N ALA A 82 4.02 3.06 -6.03
CA ALA A 82 3.43 4.29 -6.54
C ALA A 82 4.18 4.81 -7.77
N GLY A 83 3.45 5.07 -8.85
CA GLY A 83 4.02 5.58 -10.11
C GLY A 83 4.74 4.53 -10.97
N THR A 84 4.85 3.26 -10.55
CA THR A 84 5.50 2.20 -11.34
C THR A 84 4.54 1.50 -12.31
N GLY A 85 3.23 1.59 -12.07
CA GLY A 85 2.23 0.84 -12.81
C GLY A 85 2.03 -0.60 -12.31
N VAL A 86 2.81 -1.07 -11.34
CA VAL A 86 2.66 -2.40 -10.74
C VAL A 86 1.38 -2.43 -9.89
N PRO A 87 0.40 -3.30 -10.21
CA PRO A 87 -0.80 -3.43 -9.40
C PRO A 87 -0.50 -4.07 -8.04
N VAL A 88 -1.26 -3.68 -7.02
CA VAL A 88 -1.19 -4.25 -5.68
C VAL A 88 -2.45 -5.05 -5.39
N PHE A 89 -2.28 -6.34 -5.11
CA PHE A 89 -3.33 -7.26 -4.73
C PHE A 89 -3.36 -7.39 -3.21
N GLY A 90 -4.34 -6.74 -2.58
CA GLY A 90 -4.48 -6.69 -1.12
C GLY A 90 -5.36 -7.82 -0.58
N VAL A 91 -4.84 -8.60 0.37
CA VAL A 91 -5.61 -9.59 1.16
C VAL A 91 -5.67 -9.12 2.60
N ASN A 92 -6.88 -8.84 3.10
CA ASN A 92 -7.08 -8.32 4.44
C ASN A 92 -7.23 -9.44 5.46
N TYR A 93 -6.37 -9.44 6.47
CA TYR A 93 -6.42 -10.29 7.66
C TYR A 93 -6.83 -9.51 8.92
N GLY A 94 -7.22 -8.24 8.78
CA GLY A 94 -7.66 -7.36 9.85
C GLY A 94 -9.18 -7.25 9.94
N GLU A 95 -9.64 -6.52 10.96
CA GLU A 95 -11.02 -6.04 11.02
C GLU A 95 -11.30 -5.11 9.83
N VAL A 96 -12.55 -4.97 9.44
CA VAL A 96 -13.06 -4.24 8.26
C VAL A 96 -12.13 -3.11 7.78
N GLY A 97 -11.43 -3.34 6.64
CA GLY A 97 -10.55 -2.37 6.01
C GLY A 97 -11.18 -1.78 4.75
N PHE A 98 -10.73 -0.57 4.36
CA PHE A 98 -11.22 0.13 3.17
C PHE A 98 -10.48 -0.25 1.88
N LEU A 99 -9.30 -0.90 2.00
CA LEU A 99 -8.41 -1.18 0.87
C LEU A 99 -8.34 -2.67 0.50
N ALA A 100 -9.04 -3.53 1.25
CA ALA A 100 -8.96 -4.97 1.02
C ALA A 100 -9.89 -5.43 -0.10
N THR A 101 -9.39 -6.34 -0.89
CA THR A 101 -10.08 -6.86 -2.07
C THR A 101 -10.63 -8.27 -1.85
N ILE A 102 -10.14 -9.05 -0.89
CA ILE A 102 -10.43 -10.49 -0.80
C ILE A 102 -10.52 -10.98 0.65
N ASP A 103 -11.52 -11.84 0.89
CA ASP A 103 -11.70 -12.63 2.10
C ASP A 103 -10.62 -13.73 2.19
N PRO A 104 -10.06 -14.02 3.39
CA PRO A 104 -9.09 -15.11 3.59
C PRO A 104 -9.58 -16.51 3.17
N ASN A 105 -10.88 -16.70 2.96
CA ASN A 105 -11.44 -17.98 2.54
C ASN A 105 -11.37 -18.13 1.01
N GLY A 106 -10.63 -19.11 0.51
CA GLY A 106 -10.52 -19.41 -0.93
C GLY A 106 -9.31 -18.79 -1.65
N LEU A 107 -8.31 -18.34 -0.92
CA LEU A 107 -7.12 -17.65 -1.43
C LEU A 107 -6.40 -18.36 -2.58
N ALA A 108 -6.33 -19.69 -2.56
CA ALA A 108 -5.65 -20.45 -3.61
C ALA A 108 -6.24 -20.20 -4.99
N ALA A 109 -7.57 -20.12 -5.10
CA ALA A 109 -8.25 -19.83 -6.36
C ALA A 109 -7.99 -18.40 -6.81
N ASP A 110 -8.03 -17.45 -5.87
CA ASP A 110 -7.82 -16.03 -6.17
C ASP A 110 -6.36 -15.75 -6.56
N PHE A 111 -5.39 -16.40 -5.91
CA PHE A 111 -3.99 -16.33 -6.32
C PHE A 111 -3.76 -16.93 -7.72
N ALA A 112 -4.41 -18.05 -8.04
CA ALA A 112 -4.32 -18.65 -9.36
C ALA A 112 -4.87 -17.71 -10.45
N ARG A 113 -6.02 -17.08 -10.21
CA ARG A 113 -6.61 -16.08 -11.10
C ARG A 113 -5.70 -14.86 -11.25
N ALA A 114 -5.14 -14.36 -10.13
CA ALA A 114 -4.21 -13.24 -10.16
C ALA A 114 -2.97 -13.56 -11.02
N PHE A 115 -2.38 -14.74 -10.89
CA PHE A 115 -1.25 -15.16 -11.73
C PHE A 115 -1.62 -15.37 -13.20
N ALA A 116 -2.87 -15.76 -13.48
CA ALA A 116 -3.37 -15.82 -14.85
C ALA A 116 -3.59 -14.42 -15.46
N GLY A 117 -3.60 -13.37 -14.66
CA GLY A 117 -3.93 -12.00 -15.08
C GLY A 117 -5.44 -11.72 -15.13
N GLU A 118 -6.23 -12.53 -14.45
CA GLU A 118 -7.71 -12.44 -14.40
C GLU A 118 -8.14 -11.52 -13.26
N PHE A 119 -7.83 -10.23 -13.37
CA PHE A 119 -8.23 -9.19 -12.42
C PHE A 119 -8.42 -7.84 -13.11
N ASP A 120 -9.26 -7.01 -12.54
CA ASP A 120 -9.39 -5.61 -12.89
C ASP A 120 -8.58 -4.74 -11.95
N THR A 121 -8.07 -3.60 -12.44
CA THR A 121 -7.30 -2.65 -11.65
C THR A 121 -8.09 -1.37 -11.41
N ILE A 122 -7.99 -0.84 -10.20
CA ILE A 122 -8.52 0.48 -9.84
C ILE A 122 -7.34 1.42 -9.62
N SER A 123 -7.34 2.56 -10.29
CA SER A 123 -6.35 3.60 -10.07
C SER A 123 -6.72 4.43 -8.85
N LEU A 124 -5.79 4.54 -7.90
CA LEU A 124 -5.97 5.36 -6.71
C LEU A 124 -5.29 6.72 -6.89
N PRO A 125 -5.98 7.85 -6.73
CA PRO A 125 -5.36 9.16 -6.77
C PRO A 125 -4.42 9.36 -5.57
N THR A 126 -3.36 10.14 -5.78
CA THR A 126 -2.40 10.53 -4.75
C THR A 126 -2.31 12.04 -4.64
N ILE A 127 -1.92 12.53 -3.47
CA ILE A 127 -1.58 13.95 -3.26
C ILE A 127 -0.07 14.06 -3.34
N SER A 128 0.43 14.91 -4.25
CA SER A 128 1.85 15.23 -4.33
C SER A 128 2.14 16.53 -3.61
N VAL A 129 3.17 16.55 -2.79
CA VAL A 129 3.64 17.74 -2.09
C VAL A 129 5.04 18.07 -2.57
N GLY A 130 5.18 19.22 -3.24
CA GLY A 130 6.47 19.78 -3.61
C GLY A 130 7.13 20.48 -2.42
N ARG A 131 8.39 20.19 -2.15
CA ARG A 131 9.24 20.86 -1.17
C ARG A 131 10.62 21.13 -1.78
N PRO A 132 11.37 22.11 -1.24
CA PRO A 132 12.75 22.34 -1.69
C PRO A 132 13.63 21.08 -1.58
N GLU A 133 13.36 20.21 -0.58
CA GLU A 133 14.10 18.97 -0.32
C GLU A 133 13.65 17.79 -1.18
N GLY A 134 12.57 17.91 -1.95
CA GLY A 134 12.03 16.85 -2.81
C GLY A 134 10.52 16.79 -2.86
N ASN A 135 10.02 15.90 -3.71
CA ASN A 135 8.59 15.64 -3.86
C ASN A 135 8.17 14.45 -2.98
N TRP A 136 7.06 14.64 -2.29
CA TRP A 136 6.45 13.62 -1.44
C TRP A 136 5.09 13.27 -1.99
N SER A 137 4.68 12.01 -1.83
CA SER A 137 3.35 11.56 -2.25
C SER A 137 2.62 10.90 -1.08
N ALA A 138 1.35 11.24 -0.95
CA ALA A 138 0.45 10.63 0.04
C ALA A 138 -0.72 9.94 -0.66
N LEU A 139 -1.04 8.72 -0.22
CA LEU A 139 -2.20 7.96 -0.69
C LEU A 139 -3.49 8.37 0.03
N ASN A 140 -3.39 8.73 1.30
CA ASN A 140 -4.53 9.09 2.11
C ASN A 140 -4.65 10.61 2.27
N ASP A 141 -3.76 11.21 3.03
CA ASP A 141 -3.84 12.62 3.39
C ASP A 141 -2.46 13.24 3.63
N VAL A 142 -2.44 14.56 3.59
CA VAL A 142 -1.34 15.42 3.99
C VAL A 142 -1.85 16.36 5.07
N SER A 143 -1.19 16.36 6.21
CA SER A 143 -1.54 17.26 7.31
C SER A 143 -0.46 18.32 7.53
N VAL A 144 -0.91 19.56 7.71
CA VAL A 144 -0.07 20.71 8.07
C VAL A 144 -0.46 21.14 9.47
N HIS A 145 0.47 21.07 10.40
CA HIS A 145 0.23 21.42 11.80
C HIS A 145 1.02 22.64 12.25
N ARG A 146 0.49 23.37 13.24
CA ARG A 146 1.24 24.39 13.95
C ARG A 146 2.52 23.80 14.55
N LYS A 147 3.57 24.57 14.65
CA LYS A 147 4.77 24.14 15.38
C LYS A 147 4.47 23.95 16.86
N ALA A 148 5.04 22.93 17.45
CA ALA A 148 4.93 22.70 18.89
C ALA A 148 5.38 23.92 19.69
N GLY A 149 4.63 24.25 20.74
CA GLY A 149 4.89 25.44 21.58
C GLY A 149 4.33 26.77 21.07
N LEU A 150 3.84 26.83 19.83
CA LEU A 150 3.13 28.02 19.32
C LEU A 150 1.62 27.88 19.54
N ARG A 151 0.92 29.02 19.63
CA ARG A 151 -0.52 29.03 19.97
C ARG A 151 -1.38 28.47 18.84
N VAL A 152 -1.47 29.15 17.72
CA VAL A 152 -2.37 28.86 16.59
C VAL A 152 -1.60 29.10 15.30
N ALA A 153 -1.82 28.30 14.28
CA ALA A 153 -1.36 28.59 12.94
C ALA A 153 -2.36 29.52 12.24
N ASP A 154 -1.83 30.46 11.48
CA ASP A 154 -2.62 31.27 10.54
C ASP A 154 -2.26 30.78 9.13
N LEU A 155 -3.19 30.05 8.51
CA LEU A 155 -2.97 29.37 7.24
C LEU A 155 -3.82 30.04 6.16
N ALA A 156 -3.16 30.52 5.10
CA ALA A 156 -3.82 30.88 3.86
C ALA A 156 -3.84 29.67 2.93
N TYR A 157 -4.95 29.44 2.26
CA TYR A 157 -5.07 28.41 1.25
C TYR A 157 -5.55 28.99 -0.08
N ALA A 158 -4.97 28.47 -1.15
CA ALA A 158 -5.20 28.92 -2.52
C ALA A 158 -5.49 27.72 -3.42
N LEU A 159 -6.26 27.95 -4.48
CA LEU A 159 -6.51 26.98 -5.55
C LEU A 159 -6.10 27.64 -6.87
N ALA A 160 -5.29 26.94 -7.66
CA ALA A 160 -4.77 27.42 -8.94
C ALA A 160 -4.09 28.83 -8.86
N GLY A 161 -3.51 29.14 -7.71
CA GLY A 161 -2.84 30.43 -7.46
C GLY A 161 -3.74 31.54 -6.90
N GLU A 162 -5.05 31.32 -6.83
CA GLU A 162 -6.00 32.26 -6.22
C GLU A 162 -6.25 31.94 -4.75
N GLU A 163 -6.04 32.91 -3.86
CA GLU A 163 -6.33 32.77 -2.44
C GLU A 163 -7.84 32.61 -2.22
N ILE A 164 -8.26 31.47 -1.68
CA ILE A 164 -9.67 31.15 -1.38
C ILE A 164 -10.03 31.63 0.02
N GLY A 165 -9.09 31.56 0.97
CA GLY A 165 -9.36 31.97 2.32
C GLY A 165 -8.20 31.80 3.28
N ARG A 166 -8.47 32.23 4.52
CA ARG A 166 -7.55 32.09 5.67
C ARG A 166 -8.27 31.46 6.85
N VAL A 167 -7.56 30.64 7.57
CA VAL A 167 -8.09 29.98 8.77
C VAL A 167 -7.05 29.98 9.88
N ARG A 168 -7.49 30.30 11.09
CA ARG A 168 -6.70 30.18 12.32
C ARG A 168 -7.08 28.86 13.00
N CYS A 169 -6.16 27.92 13.02
CA CYS A 169 -6.41 26.54 13.46
C CYS A 169 -5.14 25.89 14.03
N ASP A 170 -5.30 24.70 14.59
CA ASP A 170 -4.17 23.85 15.01
C ASP A 170 -3.51 23.15 13.83
N GLY A 171 -4.23 22.97 12.72
CA GLY A 171 -3.73 22.37 11.49
C GLY A 171 -4.80 22.24 10.41
N LEU A 172 -4.37 21.89 9.23
CA LEU A 172 -5.18 21.62 8.05
C LEU A 172 -4.86 20.23 7.51
N VAL A 173 -5.88 19.51 7.09
CA VAL A 173 -5.72 18.19 6.43
C VAL A 173 -6.28 18.26 5.03
N VAL A 174 -5.49 17.84 4.06
CA VAL A 174 -5.90 17.66 2.66
C VAL A 174 -5.90 16.15 2.40
N ALA A 175 -7.07 15.59 2.08
CA ALA A 175 -7.24 14.16 1.91
C ALA A 175 -7.59 13.78 0.46
N THR A 176 -7.20 12.57 0.04
CA THR A 176 -7.72 11.95 -1.17
C THR A 176 -9.18 11.53 -0.95
N PRO A 177 -9.96 11.28 -2.02
CA PRO A 177 -11.34 10.80 -1.88
C PRO A 177 -11.45 9.52 -1.05
N GLN A 178 -10.47 8.61 -1.12
CA GLN A 178 -10.45 7.37 -0.34
C GLN A 178 -10.27 7.61 1.16
N ALA A 179 -9.43 8.59 1.54
CA ALA A 179 -9.18 8.92 2.94
C ALA A 179 -10.26 9.83 3.54
N SER A 180 -11.08 10.49 2.72
CA SER A 180 -12.14 11.39 3.18
C SER A 180 -13.30 10.66 3.92
N THR A 181 -13.30 9.34 3.94
CA THR A 181 -14.22 8.49 4.72
C THR A 181 -13.79 8.33 6.18
N GLY A 182 -12.68 8.93 6.60
CA GLY A 182 -12.28 9.05 8.01
C GLY A 182 -13.32 9.81 8.84
N PRO A 183 -13.21 9.82 10.20
CA PRO A 183 -14.21 10.39 11.07
C PRO A 183 -14.56 11.85 10.68
N PRO A 184 -15.80 12.30 10.89
CA PRO A 184 -16.39 13.48 10.26
C PRO A 184 -15.81 14.83 10.73
N LEU A 185 -14.50 14.93 10.88
CA LEU A 185 -13.79 16.20 11.16
C LEU A 185 -13.54 17.04 9.90
N ALA A 186 -13.88 16.52 8.72
CA ALA A 186 -13.69 17.20 7.42
C ALA A 186 -15.01 17.64 6.78
N ARG A 187 -16.00 18.07 7.55
CA ARG A 187 -17.10 18.85 7.02
C ARG A 187 -16.87 20.32 7.39
N LEU A 188 -16.22 21.05 6.52
CA LEU A 188 -16.36 22.49 6.39
C LEU A 188 -17.42 22.77 5.34
#